data_d1e994f20863ec29899f1fd8460c28d7
#
_entry.id   d1e994f20863ec29899f1fd8460c28d7
#
_cell.length_a   1.000
_cell.length_b   1.000
_cell.length_c   1.000
_cell.angle_alpha   90.00
_cell.angle_beta   90.00
_cell.angle_gamma   90.00
#
_symmetry.space_group_name_H-M   'P 1'
#
loop_
_entity.id
_entity.type
_entity.pdbx_description
1 polymer ?
#
loop_
_entity_poly.entity_id
_entity_poly.type
_entity_poly.pdbx_seq_one_letter_code
_entity_poly.pdbx_strand_id
1 'polypeptide(L)'
;MRKPVSKILRIIRSLLLFFFLSTLVAVVIYRFVPVYVTPLMVIRSVQQIASGDKPTCKHTWVSFNQISPHLPMAVIASEDNRFAEHNGFDLKEIEKAIKENESRKRKRGASTISQQTAKNVFLWPQSSWLRKGLEVYFTFLIETFWSKERIMEVYLNSIEMGQGIYGAEATAKYKFHTTA
;
A
#
# COMPACT_ATOMS: atom_id res chain seq x y z
N MET A 1 -27.37 17.74 35.68
CA MET A 1 -26.37 18.24 34.71
C MET A 1 -25.49 17.08 34.24
N ARG A 2 -25.59 16.63 32.99
CA ARG A 2 -24.71 15.59 32.43
C ARG A 2 -23.32 16.20 32.19
N LYS A 3 -22.28 15.64 32.83
CA LYS A 3 -20.92 16.15 32.86
C LYS A 3 -20.38 16.34 31.42
N PRO A 4 -19.65 17.43 31.11
CA PRO A 4 -19.09 17.70 29.76
C PRO A 4 -18.19 16.55 29.21
N VAL A 5 -17.52 15.85 30.11
CA VAL A 5 -16.72 14.65 29.80
C VAL A 5 -17.53 13.59 29.07
N SER A 6 -18.83 13.44 29.34
CA SER A 6 -19.67 12.44 28.67
C SER A 6 -20.02 12.78 27.21
N LYS A 7 -19.98 14.07 26.81
CA LYS A 7 -20.17 14.49 25.42
C LYS A 7 -18.91 14.25 24.60
N ILE A 8 -17.75 14.62 25.13
CA ILE A 8 -16.45 14.41 24.47
C ILE A 8 -16.21 12.91 24.23
N LEU A 9 -16.42 12.06 25.23
CA LEU A 9 -16.25 10.61 25.06
C LEU A 9 -17.21 10.03 24.00
N ARG A 10 -18.43 10.56 23.89
CA ARG A 10 -19.35 10.14 22.82
C ARG A 10 -18.86 10.53 21.43
N ILE A 11 -18.33 11.75 21.29
CA ILE A 11 -17.78 12.24 20.02
C ILE A 11 -16.57 11.36 19.63
N ILE A 12 -15.62 11.15 20.54
CA ILE A 12 -14.45 10.30 20.27
C ILE A 12 -14.88 8.88 19.86
N ARG A 13 -15.81 8.27 20.60
CA ARG A 13 -16.33 6.95 20.24
C ARG A 13 -16.97 6.93 18.85
N SER A 14 -17.77 7.95 18.52
CA SER A 14 -18.41 8.06 17.20
C SER A 14 -17.39 8.21 16.08
N LEU A 15 -16.35 9.02 16.29
CA LEU A 15 -15.26 9.19 15.32
C LEU A 15 -14.46 7.89 15.12
N LEU A 16 -14.16 7.17 16.19
CA LEU A 16 -13.49 5.87 16.11
C LEU A 16 -14.36 4.85 15.37
N LEU A 17 -15.65 4.74 15.72
CA LEU A 17 -16.58 3.85 15.03
C LEU A 17 -16.69 4.20 13.54
N PHE A 18 -16.82 5.48 13.22
CA PHE A 18 -16.85 5.94 11.83
C PHE A 18 -15.55 5.56 11.09
N PHE A 19 -14.40 5.79 11.70
CA PHE A 19 -13.10 5.41 11.13
C PHE A 19 -13.04 3.90 10.84
N PHE A 20 -13.33 3.05 11.82
CA PHE A 20 -13.24 1.61 11.63
C PHE A 20 -14.26 1.07 10.63
N LEU A 21 -15.50 1.58 10.65
CA LEU A 21 -16.52 1.15 9.69
C LEU A 21 -16.19 1.63 8.27
N SER A 22 -15.80 2.88 8.09
CA SER A 22 -15.48 3.42 6.77
C SER A 22 -14.25 2.75 6.14
N THR A 23 -13.22 2.48 6.92
CA THR A 23 -12.02 1.77 6.44
C THR A 23 -12.32 0.30 6.11
N LEU A 24 -13.13 -0.38 6.93
CA LEU A 24 -13.58 -1.74 6.64
C LEU A 24 -14.38 -1.79 5.33
N VAL A 25 -15.34 -0.88 5.17
CA VAL A 25 -16.13 -0.77 3.92
C VAL A 25 -15.22 -0.52 2.72
N ALA A 26 -14.25 0.39 2.83
CA ALA A 26 -13.29 0.67 1.76
C ALA A 26 -12.47 -0.56 1.38
N VAL A 27 -11.96 -1.32 2.37
CA VAL A 27 -11.22 -2.58 2.13
C VAL A 27 -12.11 -3.61 1.44
N VAL A 28 -13.36 -3.77 1.88
CA VAL A 28 -14.30 -4.72 1.25
C VAL A 28 -14.65 -4.31 -0.19
N ILE A 29 -14.86 -3.01 -0.45
CA ILE A 29 -15.11 -2.51 -1.81
C ILE A 29 -13.89 -2.78 -2.70
N TYR A 30 -12.68 -2.44 -2.25
CA TYR A 30 -11.45 -2.64 -3.03
C TYR A 30 -11.04 -4.10 -3.20
N ARG A 31 -11.71 -5.03 -2.53
CA ARG A 31 -11.62 -6.46 -2.87
C ARG A 31 -12.08 -6.75 -4.29
N PHE A 32 -13.09 -6.02 -4.78
CA PHE A 32 -13.79 -6.31 -6.04
C PHE A 32 -13.61 -5.24 -7.11
N VAL A 33 -13.33 -4.00 -6.70
CA VAL A 33 -13.27 -2.84 -7.60
C VAL A 33 -11.83 -2.41 -7.82
N PRO A 34 -11.44 -2.02 -9.05
CA PRO A 34 -10.13 -1.43 -9.33
C PRO A 34 -9.83 -0.20 -8.47
N VAL A 35 -8.58 -0.06 -8.05
CA VAL A 35 -8.10 1.10 -7.29
C VAL A 35 -7.51 2.12 -8.27
N TYR A 36 -8.33 3.00 -8.81
CA TYR A 36 -7.91 3.98 -9.80
C TYR A 36 -7.14 5.17 -9.23
N VAL A 37 -7.39 5.53 -7.98
CA VAL A 37 -6.76 6.67 -7.32
C VAL A 37 -6.34 6.27 -5.90
N THR A 38 -5.11 6.61 -5.53
CA THR A 38 -4.58 6.38 -4.19
C THR A 38 -4.20 7.70 -3.52
N PRO A 39 -4.18 7.79 -2.17
CA PRO A 39 -3.66 8.95 -1.47
C PRO A 39 -2.25 9.33 -1.91
N LEU A 40 -1.41 8.34 -2.20
CA LEU A 40 -0.05 8.55 -2.71
C LEU A 40 -0.06 9.33 -4.03
N MET A 41 -0.89 8.94 -5.00
CA MET A 41 -1.01 9.60 -6.30
C MET A 41 -1.41 11.09 -6.14
N VAL A 42 -2.42 11.34 -5.30
CA VAL A 42 -2.92 12.70 -5.02
C VAL A 42 -1.83 13.54 -4.36
N ILE A 43 -1.19 13.03 -3.30
CA ILE A 43 -0.17 13.76 -2.56
C ILE A 43 1.04 14.07 -3.47
N ARG A 44 1.48 13.11 -4.30
CA ARG A 44 2.57 13.33 -5.25
C ARG A 44 2.24 14.39 -6.30
N SER A 45 1.02 14.36 -6.84
CA SER A 45 0.57 15.39 -7.80
C SER A 45 0.53 16.79 -7.16
N VAL A 46 0.03 16.90 -5.92
CA VAL A 46 0.04 18.17 -5.17
C VAL A 46 1.47 18.64 -4.87
N GLN A 47 2.37 17.75 -4.51
CA GLN A 47 3.78 18.08 -4.27
C GLN A 47 4.46 18.61 -5.54
N GLN A 48 4.21 17.99 -6.69
CA GLN A 48 4.72 18.47 -7.98
C GLN A 48 4.22 19.89 -8.30
N ILE A 49 2.92 20.15 -8.12
CA ILE A 49 2.35 21.49 -8.32
C ILE A 49 3.00 22.51 -7.37
N ALA A 50 3.15 22.15 -6.09
CA ALA A 50 3.77 23.02 -5.09
C ALA A 50 5.25 23.34 -5.38
N SER A 51 5.97 22.44 -6.07
CA SER A 51 7.33 22.63 -6.53
C SER A 51 7.44 23.40 -7.85
N GLY A 52 6.32 23.80 -8.45
CA GLY A 52 6.29 24.48 -9.76
C GLY A 52 6.39 23.53 -10.95
N ASP A 53 6.34 22.23 -10.73
CA ASP A 53 6.40 21.23 -11.78
C ASP A 53 5.01 20.96 -12.38
N LYS A 54 4.98 20.52 -13.64
CA LYS A 54 3.76 20.03 -14.27
C LYS A 54 3.37 18.70 -13.62
N PRO A 55 2.16 18.58 -13.03
CA PRO A 55 1.76 17.34 -12.38
C PRO A 55 1.70 16.19 -13.39
N THR A 56 2.35 15.10 -13.04
CA THR A 56 2.36 13.86 -13.80
C THR A 56 1.77 12.75 -12.95
N CYS A 57 0.68 12.15 -13.43
CA CYS A 57 0.06 10.98 -12.83
C CYS A 57 -0.37 10.04 -13.97
N LYS A 58 0.53 9.14 -14.34
CA LYS A 58 0.30 8.11 -15.36
C LYS A 58 -0.08 6.83 -14.66
N HIS A 59 -1.32 6.43 -14.83
CA HIS A 59 -1.88 5.21 -14.25
C HIS A 59 -2.86 4.58 -15.25
N THR A 60 -2.78 3.28 -15.39
CA THR A 60 -3.72 2.47 -16.17
C THR A 60 -3.91 1.16 -15.42
N TRP A 61 -5.12 0.88 -14.99
CA TRP A 61 -5.45 -0.38 -14.34
C TRP A 61 -5.57 -1.49 -15.39
N VAL A 62 -4.94 -2.62 -15.12
CA VAL A 62 -5.12 -3.88 -15.89
C VAL A 62 -5.42 -5.01 -14.91
N SER A 63 -6.26 -5.96 -15.34
CA SER A 63 -6.55 -7.14 -14.53
C SER A 63 -5.30 -8.04 -14.42
N PHE A 64 -5.26 -8.84 -13.36
CA PHE A 64 -4.12 -9.71 -13.08
C PHE A 64 -3.73 -10.60 -14.27
N ASN A 65 -4.73 -11.13 -15.00
CA ASN A 65 -4.52 -11.99 -16.16
C ASN A 65 -3.92 -11.27 -17.38
N GLN A 66 -3.93 -9.95 -17.40
CA GLN A 66 -3.33 -9.11 -18.46
C GLN A 66 -1.89 -8.71 -18.14
N ILE A 67 -1.41 -9.03 -16.94
CA ILE A 67 -0.02 -8.77 -16.51
C ILE A 67 0.79 -10.04 -16.83
N SER A 68 1.97 -9.84 -17.41
CA SER A 68 2.90 -10.96 -17.67
C SER A 68 3.14 -11.78 -16.38
N PRO A 69 3.00 -13.11 -16.42
CA PRO A 69 3.18 -13.96 -15.24
C PRO A 69 4.61 -13.90 -14.66
N HIS A 70 5.57 -13.42 -15.43
CA HIS A 70 6.95 -13.23 -14.95
C HIS A 70 7.08 -12.06 -13.98
N LEU A 71 6.21 -11.04 -14.08
CA LEU A 71 6.31 -9.86 -13.23
C LEU A 71 5.95 -10.15 -11.77
N PRO A 72 4.83 -10.81 -11.42
CA PRO A 72 4.56 -11.23 -10.04
C PRO A 72 5.69 -12.12 -9.47
N MET A 73 6.24 -13.04 -10.26
CA MET A 73 7.35 -13.91 -9.84
C MET A 73 8.60 -13.11 -9.52
N ALA A 74 8.97 -12.14 -10.36
CA ALA A 74 10.11 -11.26 -10.13
C ALA A 74 9.93 -10.40 -8.87
N VAL A 75 8.72 -9.87 -8.66
CA VAL A 75 8.38 -9.09 -7.46
C VAL A 75 8.46 -9.94 -6.20
N ILE A 76 7.89 -11.16 -6.21
CA ILE A 76 7.99 -12.10 -5.08
C ILE A 76 9.46 -12.38 -4.77
N ALA A 77 10.27 -12.68 -5.76
CA ALA A 77 11.68 -13.00 -5.58
C ALA A 77 12.51 -11.84 -5.03
N SER A 78 12.16 -10.59 -5.39
CA SER A 78 12.93 -9.41 -5.00
C SER A 78 12.45 -8.73 -3.72
N GLU A 79 11.14 -8.69 -3.49
CA GLU A 79 10.52 -7.92 -2.40
C GLU A 79 10.08 -8.79 -1.22
N ASP A 80 9.58 -10.01 -1.49
CA ASP A 80 8.92 -10.83 -0.48
C ASP A 80 8.86 -12.29 -0.93
N ASN A 81 10.00 -12.99 -0.86
CA ASN A 81 10.14 -14.34 -1.38
C ASN A 81 9.26 -15.40 -0.67
N ARG A 82 8.67 -15.04 0.44
CA ARG A 82 7.76 -15.87 1.23
C ARG A 82 6.32 -15.35 1.24
N PHE A 83 5.96 -14.51 0.28
CA PHE A 83 4.65 -13.87 0.20
C PHE A 83 3.45 -14.82 0.37
N ALA A 84 3.55 -16.02 -0.19
CA ALA A 84 2.49 -17.04 -0.10
C ALA A 84 2.44 -17.77 1.26
N GLU A 85 3.49 -17.66 2.09
CA GLU A 85 3.61 -18.45 3.32
C GLU A 85 3.16 -17.71 4.59
N HIS A 86 3.11 -16.36 4.55
CA HIS A 86 2.75 -15.55 5.71
C HIS A 86 1.46 -14.76 5.50
N ASN A 87 0.86 -14.30 6.59
CA ASN A 87 -0.36 -13.48 6.58
C ASN A 87 -0.01 -12.00 6.81
N GLY A 88 0.69 -11.40 5.86
CA GLY A 88 1.01 -9.97 5.84
C GLY A 88 2.30 -9.58 6.55
N PHE A 89 2.83 -10.42 7.45
CA PHE A 89 4.05 -10.13 8.21
C PHE A 89 4.99 -11.33 8.16
N ASP A 90 6.16 -11.16 7.54
CA ASP A 90 7.21 -12.18 7.58
C ASP A 90 8.09 -12.00 8.81
N LEU A 91 7.72 -12.66 9.90
CA LEU A 91 8.44 -12.58 11.17
C LEU A 91 9.88 -13.11 11.07
N LYS A 92 10.12 -14.13 10.22
CA LYS A 92 11.47 -14.67 10.02
C LYS A 92 12.36 -13.67 9.29
N GLU A 93 11.83 -13.00 8.28
CA GLU A 93 12.58 -11.98 7.55
C GLU A 93 12.80 -10.72 8.39
N ILE A 94 11.83 -10.35 9.25
CA ILE A 94 11.99 -9.26 10.23
C ILE A 94 13.12 -9.58 11.22
N GLU A 95 13.15 -10.78 11.79
CA GLU A 95 14.22 -11.21 12.71
C GLU A 95 15.59 -11.21 12.04
N LYS A 96 15.66 -11.72 10.81
CA LYS A 96 16.88 -11.71 10.00
C LYS A 96 17.36 -10.27 9.71
N ALA A 97 16.44 -9.39 9.30
CA ALA A 97 16.77 -8.00 9.03
C ALA A 97 17.26 -7.26 10.30
N ILE A 98 16.70 -7.54 11.47
CA ILE A 98 17.17 -6.97 12.74
C ILE A 98 18.62 -7.40 12.98
N LYS A 99 18.95 -8.70 12.92
CA LYS A 99 20.30 -9.24 13.12
C LYS A 99 21.30 -8.66 12.12
N GLU A 100 20.94 -8.61 10.83
CA GLU A 100 21.80 -8.05 9.79
C GLU A 100 22.04 -6.54 9.97
N ASN A 101 21.04 -5.81 10.45
CA ASN A 101 21.10 -4.36 10.63
C ASN A 101 21.99 -3.91 11.80
N GLU A 102 22.39 -4.82 12.69
CA GLU A 102 23.36 -4.54 13.75
C GLU A 102 24.76 -4.22 13.17
N SER A 103 25.12 -4.86 12.06
CA SER A 103 26.43 -4.71 11.42
C SER A 103 26.42 -3.86 10.14
N ARG A 104 25.24 -3.54 9.58
CA ARG A 104 25.12 -2.81 8.31
C ARG A 104 25.10 -1.30 8.47
N LYS A 105 25.92 -0.58 7.69
CA LYS A 105 25.85 0.89 7.58
C LYS A 105 24.51 1.36 6.98
N ARG A 106 23.98 0.67 5.96
CA ARG A 106 22.67 0.93 5.36
C ARG A 106 21.69 -0.15 5.81
N LYS A 107 20.69 0.26 6.57
CA LYS A 107 19.68 -0.66 7.10
C LYS A 107 18.81 -1.24 5.99
N ARG A 108 18.57 -2.56 6.07
CA ARG A 108 17.66 -3.30 5.21
C ARG A 108 16.26 -3.24 5.80
N GLY A 109 15.26 -2.99 4.96
CA GLY A 109 13.85 -3.14 5.30
C GLY A 109 13.40 -4.61 5.22
N ALA A 110 12.33 -4.92 5.94
CA ALA A 110 11.65 -6.21 5.90
C ALA A 110 10.13 -6.01 5.70
N SER A 111 9.75 -5.01 4.89
CA SER A 111 8.34 -4.76 4.59
C SER A 111 7.88 -5.70 3.49
N THR A 112 6.76 -6.40 3.72
CA THR A 112 6.15 -7.35 2.79
C THR A 112 5.39 -6.65 1.67
N ILE A 113 5.04 -7.39 0.61
CA ILE A 113 4.16 -6.92 -0.47
C ILE A 113 2.82 -6.42 0.11
N SER A 114 2.24 -7.13 1.07
CA SER A 114 0.98 -6.73 1.73
C SER A 114 1.11 -5.41 2.46
N GLN A 115 2.19 -5.18 3.20
CA GLN A 115 2.46 -3.92 3.89
C GLN A 115 2.67 -2.76 2.90
N GLN A 116 3.36 -3.00 1.81
CA GLN A 116 3.55 -2.03 0.75
C GLN A 116 2.22 -1.68 0.06
N THR A 117 1.37 -2.69 -0.20
CA THR A 117 0.03 -2.49 -0.76
C THR A 117 -0.84 -1.65 0.17
N ALA A 118 -0.91 -2.02 1.45
CA ALA A 118 -1.66 -1.29 2.46
C ALA A 118 -1.22 0.19 2.54
N LYS A 119 0.09 0.42 2.56
CA LYS A 119 0.66 1.77 2.56
C LYS A 119 0.26 2.56 1.32
N ASN A 120 0.42 2.01 0.13
CA ASN A 120 0.22 2.73 -1.13
C ASN A 120 -1.25 3.05 -1.38
N VAL A 121 -2.16 2.15 -1.00
CA VAL A 121 -3.61 2.27 -1.27
C VAL A 121 -4.32 3.15 -0.24
N PHE A 122 -3.91 3.10 1.03
CA PHE A 122 -4.70 3.72 2.11
C PHE A 122 -3.98 4.85 2.85
N LEU A 123 -2.65 5.00 2.69
CA LEU A 123 -1.87 5.87 3.54
C LEU A 123 -1.05 6.90 2.74
N TRP A 124 -0.38 7.77 3.46
CA TRP A 124 0.49 8.82 2.93
C TRP A 124 1.97 8.40 2.93
N PRO A 125 2.83 9.02 2.09
CA PRO A 125 4.22 8.58 1.90
C PRO A 125 5.15 8.91 3.07
N GLN A 126 4.88 9.98 3.85
CA GLN A 126 5.78 10.41 4.92
C GLN A 126 5.83 9.37 6.05
N SER A 127 7.05 9.08 6.52
CA SER A 127 7.26 8.13 7.61
C SER A 127 6.86 8.75 8.96
N SER A 128 6.04 8.02 9.73
CA SER A 128 5.72 8.33 11.12
C SER A 128 5.28 7.06 11.86
N TRP A 129 5.37 7.07 13.18
CA TRP A 129 4.88 5.95 14.00
C TRP A 129 3.39 5.70 13.82
N LEU A 130 2.59 6.78 13.73
CA LEU A 130 1.15 6.68 13.48
C LEU A 130 0.88 6.00 12.13
N ARG A 131 1.56 6.46 11.06
CA ARG A 131 1.42 5.84 9.74
C ARG A 131 1.82 4.35 9.78
N LYS A 132 2.89 4.00 10.51
CA LYS A 132 3.31 2.59 10.63
C LYS A 132 2.28 1.75 11.39
N GLY A 133 1.66 2.29 12.44
CA GLY A 133 0.54 1.63 13.13
C GLY A 133 -0.67 1.40 12.20
N LEU A 134 -1.04 2.41 11.41
CA LEU A 134 -2.10 2.27 10.41
C LEU A 134 -1.73 1.31 9.28
N GLU A 135 -0.47 1.23 8.87
CA GLU A 135 0.01 0.24 7.91
C GLU A 135 -0.21 -1.18 8.43
N VAL A 136 0.12 -1.45 9.69
CA VAL A 136 -0.16 -2.74 10.34
C VAL A 136 -1.67 -3.04 10.34
N TYR A 137 -2.50 -2.07 10.71
CA TYR A 137 -3.95 -2.20 10.71
C TYR A 137 -4.51 -2.55 9.31
N PHE A 138 -4.14 -1.78 8.28
CA PHE A 138 -4.62 -2.05 6.92
C PHE A 138 -4.04 -3.34 6.34
N THR A 139 -2.80 -3.70 6.67
CA THR A 139 -2.21 -4.99 6.29
C THR A 139 -3.04 -6.15 6.84
N PHE A 140 -3.40 -6.10 8.11
CA PHE A 140 -4.27 -7.10 8.73
C PHE A 140 -5.63 -7.19 8.02
N LEU A 141 -6.24 -6.05 7.69
CA LEU A 141 -7.53 -6.04 6.98
C LEU A 141 -7.43 -6.63 5.59
N ILE A 142 -6.46 -6.22 4.76
CA ILE A 142 -6.35 -6.75 3.40
C ILE A 142 -6.02 -8.24 3.39
N GLU A 143 -5.17 -8.72 4.29
CA GLU A 143 -4.89 -10.16 4.41
C GLU A 143 -6.11 -10.96 4.89
N THR A 144 -6.98 -10.35 5.69
CA THR A 144 -8.21 -11.01 6.15
C THR A 144 -9.27 -11.08 5.05
N PHE A 145 -9.39 -10.04 4.21
CA PHE A 145 -10.50 -9.92 3.27
C PHE A 145 -10.12 -10.17 1.81
N TRP A 146 -8.85 -10.06 1.43
CA TRP A 146 -8.39 -10.24 0.04
C TRP A 146 -7.64 -11.57 -0.12
N SER A 147 -7.66 -12.12 -1.32
CA SER A 147 -6.76 -13.22 -1.69
C SER A 147 -5.34 -12.69 -1.94
N LYS A 148 -4.34 -13.55 -1.85
CA LYS A 148 -2.96 -13.22 -2.22
C LYS A 148 -2.85 -12.71 -3.66
N GLU A 149 -3.60 -13.30 -4.56
CA GLU A 149 -3.70 -12.85 -5.95
C GLU A 149 -4.24 -11.43 -6.04
N ARG A 150 -5.31 -11.10 -5.28
CA ARG A 150 -5.86 -9.74 -5.25
C ARG A 150 -4.89 -8.73 -4.65
N ILE A 151 -4.17 -9.08 -3.59
CA ILE A 151 -3.13 -8.23 -3.00
C ILE A 151 -2.04 -7.94 -4.04
N MET A 152 -1.57 -8.96 -4.77
CA MET A 152 -0.58 -8.82 -5.83
C MET A 152 -1.10 -7.97 -7.00
N GLU A 153 -2.33 -8.20 -7.45
CA GLU A 153 -2.96 -7.40 -8.50
C GLU A 153 -3.01 -5.91 -8.13
N VAL A 154 -3.46 -5.59 -6.93
CA VAL A 154 -3.51 -4.21 -6.44
C VAL A 154 -2.11 -3.63 -6.27
N TYR A 155 -1.16 -4.41 -5.76
CA TYR A 155 0.24 -4.01 -5.65
C TYR A 155 0.80 -3.58 -7.02
N LEU A 156 0.70 -4.47 -8.01
CA LEU A 156 1.24 -4.26 -9.35
C LEU A 156 0.56 -3.11 -10.11
N ASN A 157 -0.65 -2.74 -9.73
CA ASN A 157 -1.36 -1.60 -10.28
C ASN A 157 -1.15 -0.29 -9.51
N SER A 158 -0.70 -0.31 -8.25
CA SER A 158 -0.63 0.88 -7.40
C SER A 158 0.77 1.36 -7.04
N ILE A 159 1.80 0.52 -7.22
CA ILE A 159 3.17 0.88 -6.88
C ILE A 159 3.71 1.96 -7.82
N GLU A 160 4.42 2.96 -7.25
CA GLU A 160 5.13 3.98 -8.01
C GLU A 160 6.44 3.38 -8.56
N MET A 161 6.51 3.17 -9.87
CA MET A 161 7.67 2.62 -10.59
C MET A 161 8.51 3.70 -11.31
N GLY A 162 8.16 4.94 -11.12
CA GLY A 162 8.85 6.13 -11.62
C GLY A 162 8.11 7.38 -11.19
N GLN A 163 8.73 8.53 -11.27
CA GLN A 163 8.12 9.78 -10.84
C GLN A 163 6.78 10.01 -11.56
N GLY A 164 5.67 9.88 -10.81
CA GLY A 164 4.32 10.01 -11.32
C GLY A 164 3.87 8.90 -12.28
N ILE A 165 4.54 7.74 -12.29
CA ILE A 165 4.17 6.57 -13.09
C ILE A 165 3.81 5.45 -12.12
N TYR A 166 2.56 5.01 -12.15
CA TYR A 166 1.98 4.05 -11.22
C TYR A 166 1.50 2.80 -11.95
N GLY A 167 1.95 1.65 -11.43
CA GLY A 167 1.56 0.33 -11.89
C GLY A 167 2.32 -0.18 -13.14
N ALA A 168 2.15 -1.47 -13.36
CA ALA A 168 2.86 -2.22 -14.39
C ALA A 168 2.57 -1.71 -15.80
N GLU A 169 1.28 -1.54 -16.16
CA GLU A 169 0.87 -1.13 -17.51
C GLU A 169 1.37 0.27 -17.86
N ALA A 170 1.23 1.24 -16.95
CA ALA A 170 1.76 2.57 -17.20
C ALA A 170 3.30 2.55 -17.33
N THR A 171 3.98 1.71 -16.56
CA THR A 171 5.44 1.54 -16.65
C THR A 171 5.85 0.91 -17.97
N ALA A 172 5.19 -0.18 -18.37
CA ALA A 172 5.43 -0.83 -19.65
C ALA A 172 5.26 0.15 -20.81
N LYS A 173 4.14 0.89 -20.80
CA LYS A 173 3.81 1.86 -21.86
C LYS A 173 4.78 3.03 -21.92
N TYR A 174 5.08 3.70 -20.80
CA TYR A 174 5.81 4.96 -20.82
C TYR A 174 7.33 4.80 -20.72
N LYS A 175 7.84 3.66 -20.22
CA LYS A 175 9.29 3.42 -20.12
C LYS A 175 9.81 2.42 -21.14
N PHE A 176 8.99 1.44 -21.52
CA PHE A 176 9.43 0.33 -22.38
C PHE A 176 8.69 0.26 -23.72
N HIS A 177 7.69 1.11 -23.96
CA HIS A 177 6.90 1.16 -25.20
C HIS A 177 6.22 -0.17 -25.56
N THR A 178 5.74 -0.88 -24.52
CA THR A 178 5.07 -2.18 -24.62
C THR A 178 3.87 -2.24 -23.67
N THR A 179 3.26 -3.41 -23.50
CA THR A 179 2.22 -3.71 -22.51
C THR A 179 2.80 -4.52 -21.34
N ALA A 180 2.08 -4.55 -20.20
CA ALA A 180 2.51 -5.25 -18.98
C ALA A 180 2.48 -6.77 -19.09
#